data_89d9e75f801efa5f10313223ed3c9904
#
_entry.id   89d9e75f801efa5f10313223ed3c9904
#
_cell.length_a   1.000
_cell.length_b   1.000
_cell.length_c   1.000
_cell.angle_alpha   90.00
_cell.angle_beta   90.00
_cell.angle_gamma   90.00
#
_symmetry.space_group_name_H-M   'P 1'
#
loop_
_entity.id
_entity.type
_entity.pdbx_description
1 polymer ?
#
loop_
_entity_poly.entity_id
_entity_poly.type
_entity_poly.pdbx_seq_one_letter_code
_entity_poly.pdbx_strand_id
1 'polypeptide(L)'
;MPNTFSQIYLQFVFAVKHRQSLIPAAHKDELHKYMTGLVQNRKAKMLAVHCMPDHAHVFVGFKPTILIADFVKEIKVESNEFINDKKWVATKFSWQEGYGVFSYSHSHIDNVVKYVLNQEQHHRKKTFRQEYVDFLHKFEIPFEERFLFDFFD
;
A
#
# COMPACT_ATOMS: atom_id res chain seq x y z
N MET A 1 20.48 -17.79 1.31
CA MET A 1 20.84 -18.71 2.40
C MET A 1 20.06 -20.00 2.23
N PRO A 2 20.70 -21.09 1.84
CA PRO A 2 19.98 -22.35 1.58
C PRO A 2 19.39 -23.00 2.85
N ASN A 3 19.84 -22.59 4.03
CA ASN A 3 19.36 -23.15 5.29
C ASN A 3 18.23 -22.37 5.92
N THR A 4 17.73 -21.31 5.26
CA THR A 4 16.70 -20.44 5.84
C THR A 4 15.37 -20.68 5.14
N PHE A 5 14.36 -20.99 5.92
CA PHE A 5 13.00 -21.17 5.44
C PHE A 5 12.11 -20.18 6.19
N SER A 6 11.31 -19.43 5.46
CA SER A 6 10.49 -18.38 6.06
C SER A 6 9.13 -18.27 5.39
N GLN A 7 8.18 -17.74 6.13
CA GLN A 7 6.84 -17.45 5.66
C GLN A 7 6.41 -16.12 6.26
N ILE A 8 6.49 -15.04 5.45
CA ILE A 8 6.17 -13.69 5.91
C ILE A 8 5.26 -13.04 4.86
N TYR A 9 4.06 -12.66 5.27
CA TYR A 9 3.10 -11.99 4.41
C TYR A 9 2.69 -10.68 5.04
N LEU A 10 2.90 -9.57 4.31
CA LEU A 10 2.67 -8.22 4.83
C LEU A 10 1.78 -7.44 3.87
N GLN A 11 0.80 -6.73 4.42
CA GLN A 11 0.03 -5.74 3.69
C GLN A 11 0.45 -4.35 4.13
N PHE A 12 0.89 -3.54 3.19
CA PHE A 12 1.22 -2.13 3.41
C PHE A 12 0.06 -1.27 2.96
N VAL A 13 -0.24 -0.23 3.74
CA VAL A 13 -1.26 0.76 3.40
C VAL A 13 -0.63 2.13 3.55
N PHE A 14 -0.72 2.97 2.52
CA PHE A 14 -0.24 4.35 2.59
C PHE A 14 -1.10 5.27 1.74
N ALA A 15 -1.01 6.56 2.00
CA ALA A 15 -1.98 7.54 1.52
C ALA A 15 -1.36 8.65 0.69
N VAL A 16 -2.13 9.18 -0.25
CA VAL A 16 -1.76 10.34 -1.07
C VAL A 16 -1.78 11.61 -0.21
N LYS A 17 -0.80 12.49 -0.39
CA LYS A 17 -0.60 13.66 0.45
C LYS A 17 -1.58 14.79 0.18
N HIS A 18 -1.89 15.07 -1.08
CA HIS A 18 -2.69 16.23 -1.46
C HIS A 18 -3.94 15.83 -2.22
N ARG A 19 -5.08 16.43 -1.82
CA ARG A 19 -6.36 16.20 -2.52
C ARG A 19 -6.28 16.56 -4.01
N GLN A 20 -5.45 17.54 -4.36
CA GLN A 20 -5.29 17.98 -5.76
C GLN A 20 -4.47 16.99 -6.59
N SER A 21 -3.84 16.01 -5.95
CA SER A 21 -2.92 15.08 -6.61
C SER A 21 -3.40 13.64 -6.54
N LEU A 22 -4.71 13.42 -6.47
CA LEU A 22 -5.26 12.06 -6.42
C LEU A 22 -4.86 11.24 -7.65
N ILE A 23 -4.67 9.94 -7.45
CA ILE A 23 -4.27 9.04 -8.54
C ILE A 23 -5.42 8.90 -9.53
N PRO A 24 -5.20 9.23 -10.82
CA PRO A 24 -6.26 9.07 -11.81
C PRO A 24 -6.58 7.60 -12.07
N ALA A 25 -7.86 7.25 -12.08
CA ALA A 25 -8.29 5.88 -12.31
C ALA A 25 -7.79 5.32 -13.65
N ALA A 26 -7.67 6.19 -14.67
CA ALA A 26 -7.20 5.77 -16.00
C ALA A 26 -5.76 5.25 -16.01
N HIS A 27 -4.95 5.61 -15.01
CA HIS A 27 -3.52 5.25 -14.96
C HIS A 27 -3.20 4.24 -13.87
N LYS A 28 -4.18 3.76 -13.13
CA LYS A 28 -3.90 2.86 -12.00
C LYS A 28 -3.26 1.55 -12.43
N ASP A 29 -3.67 0.99 -13.58
CA ASP A 29 -3.10 -0.29 -14.03
C ASP A 29 -1.64 -0.17 -14.40
N GLU A 30 -1.25 0.93 -15.02
CA GLU A 30 0.16 1.21 -15.31
C GLU A 30 0.95 1.37 -14.03
N LEU A 31 0.39 2.06 -13.04
CA LEU A 31 1.02 2.22 -11.73
C LEU A 31 1.17 0.85 -11.02
N HIS A 32 0.16 -0.01 -11.08
CA HIS A 32 0.22 -1.35 -10.49
C HIS A 32 1.36 -2.16 -11.09
N LYS A 33 1.54 -2.10 -12.41
CA LYS A 33 2.64 -2.80 -13.09
C LYS A 33 4.00 -2.27 -12.65
N TYR A 34 4.11 -0.96 -12.54
CA TYR A 34 5.36 -0.33 -12.10
C TYR A 34 5.70 -0.74 -10.67
N MET A 35 4.72 -0.67 -9.76
CA MET A 35 4.91 -1.06 -8.36
C MET A 35 5.27 -2.55 -8.23
N THR A 36 4.66 -3.40 -9.04
CA THR A 36 4.99 -4.82 -9.06
C THR A 36 6.47 -5.03 -9.41
N GLY A 37 6.97 -4.30 -10.40
CA GLY A 37 8.38 -4.34 -10.76
C GLY A 37 9.29 -3.86 -9.63
N LEU A 38 8.91 -2.79 -8.94
CA LEU A 38 9.67 -2.29 -7.78
C LEU A 38 9.77 -3.33 -6.68
N VAL A 39 8.66 -3.98 -6.36
CA VAL A 39 8.59 -5.01 -5.32
C VAL A 39 9.49 -6.20 -5.69
N GLN A 40 9.38 -6.67 -6.93
CA GLN A 40 10.15 -7.83 -7.39
C GLN A 40 11.64 -7.55 -7.47
N ASN A 41 12.03 -6.33 -7.83
CA ASN A 41 13.44 -5.94 -7.85
C ASN A 41 14.07 -5.97 -6.45
N ARG A 42 13.26 -5.88 -5.42
CA ARG A 42 13.71 -5.95 -4.02
C ARG A 42 13.58 -7.35 -3.44
N LYS A 43 13.38 -8.36 -4.28
CA LYS A 43 13.34 -9.78 -3.90
C LYS A 43 12.11 -10.16 -3.08
N ALA A 44 11.10 -9.31 -3.04
CA ALA A 44 9.79 -9.65 -2.49
C ALA A 44 8.88 -10.12 -3.62
N LYS A 45 7.75 -10.75 -3.27
CA LYS A 45 6.78 -11.24 -4.25
C LYS A 45 5.50 -10.42 -4.14
N MET A 46 5.07 -9.80 -5.24
CA MET A 46 3.80 -9.10 -5.25
C MET A 46 2.66 -10.12 -5.29
N LEU A 47 1.81 -10.12 -4.27
CA LEU A 47 0.63 -10.99 -4.20
C LEU A 47 -0.62 -10.25 -4.67
N ALA A 48 -0.79 -8.99 -4.29
CA ALA A 48 -1.88 -8.15 -4.76
C ALA A 48 -1.54 -6.68 -4.56
N VAL A 49 -1.97 -5.82 -5.47
CA VAL A 49 -1.82 -4.38 -5.35
C VAL A 49 -3.08 -3.70 -5.88
N HIS A 50 -3.51 -2.66 -5.19
CA HIS A 50 -4.61 -1.84 -5.68
C HIS A 50 -4.44 -0.40 -5.19
N CYS A 51 -4.49 0.54 -6.13
CA CYS A 51 -4.44 1.95 -5.83
C CYS A 51 -5.82 2.56 -6.02
N MET A 52 -6.39 3.06 -4.92
CA MET A 52 -7.53 3.96 -4.96
C MET A 52 -7.01 5.38 -5.24
N PRO A 53 -7.88 6.34 -5.58
CA PRO A 53 -7.39 7.71 -5.83
C PRO A 53 -6.57 8.29 -4.67
N ASP A 54 -6.92 7.97 -3.42
CA ASP A 54 -6.33 8.59 -2.23
C ASP A 54 -5.41 7.68 -1.43
N HIS A 55 -5.29 6.38 -1.78
CA HIS A 55 -4.44 5.45 -1.02
C HIS A 55 -4.10 4.21 -1.81
N ALA A 56 -3.17 3.42 -1.28
CA ALA A 56 -2.74 2.17 -1.90
C ALA A 56 -2.68 1.04 -0.88
N HIS A 57 -3.02 -0.16 -1.35
CA HIS A 57 -2.81 -1.41 -0.64
C HIS A 57 -1.80 -2.25 -1.43
N VAL A 58 -0.74 -2.70 -0.76
CA VAL A 58 0.31 -3.51 -1.38
C VAL A 58 0.52 -4.75 -0.49
N PHE A 59 0.14 -5.91 -1.01
CA PHE A 59 0.25 -7.17 -0.27
C PHE A 59 1.35 -8.02 -0.87
N VAL A 60 2.33 -8.38 -0.05
CA VAL A 60 3.57 -9.00 -0.53
C VAL A 60 3.98 -10.21 0.29
N GLY A 61 4.62 -11.18 -0.38
CA GLY A 61 5.43 -12.19 0.28
C GLY A 61 6.81 -11.59 0.53
N PHE A 62 7.24 -11.60 1.78
CA PHE A 62 8.40 -10.86 2.25
C PHE A 62 9.53 -11.82 2.65
N LYS A 63 10.76 -11.31 2.71
CA LYS A 63 11.94 -12.10 3.09
C LYS A 63 12.59 -11.53 4.35
N PRO A 64 13.22 -12.40 5.18
CA PRO A 64 13.85 -11.95 6.42
C PRO A 64 15.01 -10.96 6.21
N THR A 65 15.59 -10.94 5.02
CA THR A 65 16.74 -10.06 4.72
C THR A 65 16.34 -8.64 4.35
N ILE A 66 15.04 -8.37 4.20
CA ILE A 66 14.54 -7.06 3.79
C ILE A 66 14.11 -6.27 5.03
N LEU A 67 14.59 -5.03 5.15
CA LEU A 67 14.16 -4.12 6.21
C LEU A 67 12.86 -3.45 5.80
N ILE A 68 11.82 -3.62 6.60
CA ILE A 68 10.46 -3.13 6.28
C ILE A 68 10.45 -1.64 5.99
N ALA A 69 11.07 -0.82 6.85
CA ALA A 69 11.05 0.63 6.69
C ALA A 69 11.72 1.08 5.39
N ASP A 70 12.83 0.46 5.03
CA ASP A 70 13.53 0.78 3.78
C ASP A 70 12.72 0.35 2.56
N PHE A 71 12.10 -0.82 2.63
CA PHE A 71 11.27 -1.35 1.56
C PHE A 71 10.14 -0.37 1.19
N VAL A 72 9.34 0.03 2.18
CA VAL A 72 8.20 0.91 1.92
C VAL A 72 8.66 2.30 1.49
N LYS A 73 9.75 2.80 2.07
CA LYS A 73 10.33 4.10 1.68
C LYS A 73 10.72 4.09 0.21
N GLU A 74 11.41 3.06 -0.25
CA GLU A 74 11.85 2.96 -1.64
C GLU A 74 10.66 2.85 -2.60
N ILE A 75 9.65 2.06 -2.25
CA ILE A 75 8.43 1.95 -3.06
C ILE A 75 7.76 3.33 -3.19
N LYS A 76 7.66 4.08 -2.09
CA LYS A 76 7.06 5.41 -2.10
C LYS A 76 7.87 6.41 -2.92
N VAL A 77 9.19 6.46 -2.73
CA VAL A 77 10.06 7.39 -3.45
C VAL A 77 10.00 7.13 -4.96
N GLU A 78 10.18 5.88 -5.37
CA GLU A 78 10.24 5.57 -6.80
C GLU A 78 8.88 5.70 -7.49
N SER A 79 7.79 5.36 -6.80
CA SER A 79 6.46 5.58 -7.38
C SER A 79 6.08 7.06 -7.46
N ASN A 80 6.54 7.88 -6.48
CA ASN A 80 6.39 9.34 -6.59
C ASN A 80 7.07 9.87 -7.86
N GLU A 81 8.32 9.48 -8.08
CA GLU A 81 9.07 9.90 -9.25
C GLU A 81 8.39 9.47 -10.54
N PHE A 82 7.91 8.23 -10.58
CA PHE A 82 7.22 7.70 -11.74
C PHE A 82 5.96 8.50 -12.07
N ILE A 83 5.11 8.76 -11.09
CA ILE A 83 3.88 9.52 -11.28
C ILE A 83 4.18 10.95 -11.73
N ASN A 84 5.18 11.59 -11.13
CA ASN A 84 5.58 12.95 -11.49
C ASN A 84 6.18 13.02 -12.88
N ASP A 85 7.00 12.05 -13.29
CA ASP A 85 7.58 11.99 -14.62
C ASP A 85 6.52 11.79 -15.71
N LYS A 86 5.48 11.04 -15.40
CA LYS A 86 4.34 10.84 -16.31
C LYS A 86 3.42 12.04 -16.39
N LYS A 87 3.52 12.95 -15.42
CA LYS A 87 2.67 14.16 -15.37
C LYS A 87 1.17 13.83 -15.36
N TRP A 88 0.82 12.80 -14.63
CA TRP A 88 -0.58 12.35 -14.51
C TRP A 88 -1.46 13.32 -13.74
N VAL A 89 -0.89 14.14 -12.87
CA VAL A 89 -1.61 15.10 -12.05
C VAL A 89 -1.05 16.49 -12.28
N ALA A 90 -1.91 17.52 -12.08
CA ALA A 90 -1.55 18.91 -12.37
C ALA A 90 -0.51 19.47 -11.39
N THR A 91 -0.53 19.01 -10.16
CA THR A 91 0.41 19.42 -9.13
C THR A 91 1.40 18.30 -8.85
N LYS A 92 2.44 18.58 -8.05
CA LYS A 92 3.41 17.56 -7.69
C LYS A 92 2.76 16.47 -6.86
N PHE A 93 2.90 15.21 -7.28
CA PHE A 93 2.43 14.06 -6.53
C PHE A 93 3.38 13.71 -5.39
N SER A 94 2.82 13.31 -4.26
CA SER A 94 3.58 12.84 -3.09
C SER A 94 2.71 11.93 -2.24
N TRP A 95 3.31 10.91 -1.65
CA TRP A 95 2.66 10.13 -0.60
C TRP A 95 2.82 10.87 0.73
N GLN A 96 1.86 10.68 1.64
CA GLN A 96 2.00 11.17 3.01
C GLN A 96 3.11 10.42 3.73
N GLU A 97 3.64 10.99 4.81
CA GLU A 97 4.55 10.29 5.70
C GLU A 97 3.82 9.14 6.38
N GLY A 98 4.58 8.09 6.71
CA GLY A 98 4.03 6.96 7.45
C GLY A 98 3.37 5.93 6.56
N TYR A 99 3.02 4.84 7.18
CA TYR A 99 2.35 3.71 6.54
C TYR A 99 1.76 2.80 7.62
N GLY A 100 0.78 1.99 7.24
CA GLY A 100 0.38 0.85 8.04
C GLY A 100 1.00 -0.41 7.47
N VAL A 101 1.40 -1.35 8.32
CA VAL A 101 1.85 -2.67 7.89
C VAL A 101 1.22 -3.72 8.79
N PHE A 102 0.61 -4.73 8.17
CA PHE A 102 -0.13 -5.77 8.87
C PHE A 102 0.31 -7.13 8.38
N SER A 103 0.52 -8.06 9.30
CA SER A 103 0.98 -9.41 8.98
C SER A 103 -0.18 -10.40 8.96
N TYR A 104 -0.04 -11.43 8.13
CA TYR A 104 -1.06 -12.45 7.96
C TYR A 104 -0.42 -13.83 7.91
N SER A 105 -1.18 -14.85 8.29
CA SER A 105 -0.75 -16.25 8.11
C SER A 105 -1.05 -16.71 6.69
N HIS A 106 -0.42 -17.80 6.27
CA HIS A 106 -0.62 -18.39 4.96
C HIS A 106 -2.09 -18.68 4.66
N SER A 107 -2.85 -19.13 5.66
CA SER A 107 -4.27 -19.45 5.48
C SER A 107 -5.14 -18.26 5.12
N HIS A 108 -4.66 -17.03 5.30
CA HIS A 108 -5.41 -15.81 5.01
C HIS A 108 -5.07 -15.19 3.65
N ILE A 109 -4.09 -15.75 2.91
CA ILE A 109 -3.63 -15.13 1.66
C ILE A 109 -4.78 -14.89 0.69
N ASP A 110 -5.58 -15.91 0.40
CA ASP A 110 -6.66 -15.78 -0.58
C ASP A 110 -7.67 -14.70 -0.19
N ASN A 111 -8.02 -14.64 1.10
CA ASN A 111 -8.95 -13.62 1.59
C ASN A 111 -8.37 -12.22 1.50
N VAL A 112 -7.08 -12.07 1.81
CA VAL A 112 -6.42 -10.76 1.73
C VAL A 112 -6.28 -10.31 0.27
N VAL A 113 -5.92 -11.21 -0.63
CA VAL A 113 -5.85 -10.90 -2.07
C VAL A 113 -7.21 -10.40 -2.56
N LYS A 114 -8.29 -11.10 -2.25
CA LYS A 114 -9.64 -10.68 -2.62
C LYS A 114 -9.98 -9.32 -2.03
N TYR A 115 -9.63 -9.10 -0.78
CA TYR A 115 -9.87 -7.82 -0.12
C TYR A 115 -9.17 -6.68 -0.83
N VAL A 116 -7.88 -6.85 -1.14
CA VAL A 116 -7.08 -5.82 -1.83
C VAL A 116 -7.65 -5.52 -3.21
N LEU A 117 -8.03 -6.54 -3.96
CA LEU A 117 -8.52 -6.35 -5.32
C LEU A 117 -9.94 -5.78 -5.38
N ASN A 118 -10.72 -5.89 -4.30
CA ASN A 118 -12.11 -5.41 -4.24
C ASN A 118 -12.26 -4.05 -3.55
N GLN A 119 -11.21 -3.24 -3.52
CA GLN A 119 -11.22 -1.95 -2.82
C GLN A 119 -12.33 -1.02 -3.27
N GLU A 120 -12.64 -0.98 -4.56
CA GLU A 120 -13.68 -0.10 -5.08
C GLU A 120 -15.05 -0.43 -4.50
N GLN A 121 -15.37 -1.72 -4.33
CA GLN A 121 -16.62 -2.13 -3.71
C GLN A 121 -16.64 -1.82 -2.22
N HIS A 122 -15.53 -2.03 -1.52
CA HIS A 122 -15.42 -1.70 -0.10
C HIS A 122 -15.67 -0.22 0.15
N HIS A 123 -15.12 0.64 -0.69
CA HIS A 123 -15.22 2.09 -0.51
C HIS A 123 -16.55 2.69 -0.97
N ARG A 124 -17.45 1.89 -1.52
CA ARG A 124 -18.85 2.30 -1.69
C ARG A 124 -19.61 2.32 -0.37
N LYS A 125 -19.15 1.54 0.62
CA LYS A 125 -19.84 1.37 1.91
C LYS A 125 -19.05 1.92 3.09
N LYS A 126 -17.74 2.13 2.94
CA LYS A 126 -16.84 2.47 4.02
C LYS A 126 -15.76 3.43 3.53
N THR A 127 -15.54 4.52 4.27
CA THR A 127 -14.48 5.48 3.92
C THR A 127 -13.11 4.89 4.18
N PHE A 128 -12.07 5.47 3.57
CA PHE A 128 -10.70 5.06 3.84
C PHE A 128 -10.34 5.27 5.32
N ARG A 129 -10.76 6.39 5.91
CA ARG A 129 -10.55 6.62 7.34
C ARG A 129 -11.10 5.48 8.18
N GLN A 130 -12.33 5.10 7.94
CA GLN A 130 -12.98 4.02 8.70
C GLN A 130 -12.27 2.69 8.48
N GLU A 131 -11.91 2.39 7.24
CA GLU A 131 -11.15 1.17 6.91
C GLU A 131 -9.84 1.12 7.69
N TYR A 132 -9.08 2.21 7.66
CA TYR A 132 -7.76 2.24 8.30
C TYR A 132 -7.87 2.12 9.83
N VAL A 133 -8.80 2.83 10.43
CA VAL A 133 -9.04 2.73 11.87
C VAL A 133 -9.50 1.32 12.25
N ASP A 134 -10.34 0.69 11.42
CA ASP A 134 -10.76 -0.69 11.65
C ASP A 134 -9.56 -1.67 11.63
N PHE A 135 -8.59 -1.47 10.73
CA PHE A 135 -7.35 -2.24 10.75
C PHE A 135 -6.60 -2.09 12.07
N LEU A 136 -6.46 -0.85 12.55
CA LEU A 136 -5.75 -0.60 13.79
C LEU A 136 -6.43 -1.27 14.98
N HIS A 137 -7.76 -1.22 15.03
CA HIS A 137 -8.53 -1.88 16.07
C HIS A 137 -8.43 -3.41 15.96
N LYS A 138 -8.54 -3.94 14.74
CA LYS A 138 -8.50 -5.38 14.51
C LYS A 138 -7.17 -6.00 14.97
N PHE A 139 -6.08 -5.31 14.71
CA PHE A 139 -4.74 -5.78 15.09
C PHE A 139 -4.28 -5.25 16.44
N GLU A 140 -5.18 -4.57 17.17
CA GLU A 140 -4.92 -4.05 18.52
C GLU A 140 -3.68 -3.15 18.57
N ILE A 141 -3.55 -2.29 17.55
CA ILE A 141 -2.45 -1.33 17.46
C ILE A 141 -2.89 -0.03 18.10
N PRO A 142 -2.23 0.43 19.20
CA PRO A 142 -2.56 1.73 19.79
C PRO A 142 -2.16 2.86 18.86
N PHE A 143 -2.98 3.90 18.80
CA PHE A 143 -2.72 5.05 17.94
C PHE A 143 -3.26 6.34 18.55
N GLU A 144 -2.69 7.46 18.12
CA GLU A 144 -3.21 8.79 18.40
C GLU A 144 -3.72 9.38 17.09
N GLU A 145 -4.89 10.00 17.11
CA GLU A 145 -5.52 10.54 15.90
C GLU A 145 -4.63 11.53 15.14
N ARG A 146 -3.82 12.32 15.85
CA ARG A 146 -2.93 13.29 15.23
C ARG A 146 -1.84 12.67 14.36
N PHE A 147 -1.57 11.37 14.53
CA PHE A 147 -0.57 10.64 13.74
C PHE A 147 -1.17 9.76 12.65
N LEU A 148 -2.48 9.76 12.50
CA LEU A 148 -3.12 9.11 11.36
C LEU A 148 -2.89 9.93 10.09
N PHE A 149 -3.23 9.33 8.95
CA PHE A 149 -3.19 10.08 7.69
C PHE A 149 -4.20 11.24 7.70
N ASP A 150 -3.97 12.21 6.82
CA ASP A 150 -4.98 13.19 6.47
C ASP A 150 -5.93 12.52 5.48
N PHE A 151 -7.18 12.40 5.85
CA PHE A 151 -8.20 11.74 5.04
C PHE A 151 -9.00 12.77 4.26
N PHE A 152 -9.38 12.41 3.02
CA PHE A 152 -10.09 13.31 2.11
C PHE A 152 -11.56 12.93 1.92
N ASP A 153 -12.02 11.87 2.57
CA ASP A 153 -13.40 11.38 2.48
C ASP A 153 -14.17 11.48 3.80
#